data_415ebc45bec979e5f6ec8a3086ea88fc
#
_entry.id   415ebc45bec979e5f6ec8a3086ea88fc
#
_cell.length_a   1.000
_cell.length_b   1.000
_cell.length_c   1.000
_cell.angle_alpha   90.00
_cell.angle_beta   90.00
_cell.angle_gamma   90.00
#
_symmetry.space_group_name_H-M   'P 1'
#
loop_
_entity.id
_entity.type
_entity.pdbx_description
1 polymer ?
#
loop_
_entity_poly.entity_id
_entity_poly.type
_entity_poly.pdbx_seq_one_letter_code
_entity_poly.pdbx_strand_id
1 'polypeptide(L)'
;MLKFLLLFFLIPFYSYSGCEDGDCNNGYGTYIWFNGDTDTRGWVEGDKYVGMFLNGKMHGQGILYFKNGNIYNGSFHNGSKSGYGSLIYKNGEKYLGNFLNDKKHGTGILITNNGEENNIRYKFGVKFKDNELF
;
A
#
# COMPACT_ATOMS: atom_id res chain seq x y z
N MET A 1 -55.65 6.14 19.66
CA MET A 1 -54.25 6.64 19.72
C MET A 1 -53.29 5.51 19.34
N LEU A 2 -52.87 5.51 18.11
CA LEU A 2 -51.98 4.47 17.57
C LEU A 2 -50.54 4.91 17.80
N LYS A 3 -49.83 4.26 18.73
CA LYS A 3 -48.41 4.50 18.96
C LYS A 3 -47.61 3.84 17.83
N PHE A 4 -47.10 4.67 16.92
CA PHE A 4 -46.04 4.23 15.99
C PHE A 4 -44.76 3.93 16.76
N LEU A 5 -44.47 2.65 16.93
CA LEU A 5 -43.20 2.17 17.42
C LEU A 5 -42.20 2.29 16.28
N LEU A 6 -41.40 3.35 16.26
CA LEU A 6 -40.24 3.48 15.39
C LEU A 6 -39.20 2.41 15.82
N LEU A 7 -39.27 1.24 15.20
CA LEU A 7 -38.16 0.28 15.23
C LEU A 7 -36.99 0.90 14.47
N PHE A 8 -36.09 1.54 15.20
CA PHE A 8 -34.76 1.78 14.70
C PHE A 8 -34.12 0.40 14.49
N PHE A 9 -34.13 -0.07 13.25
CA PHE A 9 -33.21 -1.09 12.82
C PHE A 9 -31.81 -0.50 12.97
N LEU A 10 -31.13 -0.83 14.07
CA LEU A 10 -29.68 -0.78 14.17
C LEU A 10 -29.17 -1.78 13.13
N ILE A 11 -29.02 -1.32 11.89
CA ILE A 11 -28.23 -2.04 10.92
C ILE A 11 -26.82 -2.04 11.51
N PRO A 12 -26.29 -3.21 11.92
CA PRO A 12 -24.90 -3.24 12.33
C PRO A 12 -24.10 -2.75 11.12
N PHE A 13 -23.35 -1.67 11.29
CA PHE A 13 -22.33 -1.30 10.34
C PHE A 13 -21.32 -2.45 10.32
N TYR A 14 -21.62 -3.48 9.55
CA TYR A 14 -20.59 -4.39 9.10
C TYR A 14 -19.69 -3.54 8.21
N SER A 15 -18.52 -3.16 8.74
CA SER A 15 -17.44 -2.65 7.93
C SER A 15 -17.05 -3.79 6.98
N TYR A 16 -17.62 -3.77 5.78
CA TYR A 16 -17.21 -4.70 4.73
C TYR A 16 -15.78 -4.33 4.34
N SER A 17 -14.89 -5.31 4.44
CA SER A 17 -13.64 -5.28 3.71
C SER A 17 -13.94 -5.07 2.24
N GLY A 18 -13.23 -4.18 1.58
CA GLY A 18 -13.42 -4.10 0.15
C GLY A 18 -13.27 -2.71 -0.44
N CYS A 19 -13.86 -2.61 -1.59
CA CYS A 19 -13.92 -1.38 -2.37
C CYS A 19 -14.84 -0.38 -1.67
N GLU A 20 -14.28 0.72 -1.19
CA GLU A 20 -15.05 1.79 -0.57
C GLU A 20 -15.52 2.84 -1.57
N ASP A 21 -14.74 3.05 -2.62
CA ASP A 21 -15.05 4.02 -3.66
C ASP A 21 -14.43 3.62 -5.00
N GLY A 22 -15.08 3.99 -6.10
CA GLY A 22 -14.60 3.77 -7.45
C GLY A 22 -14.74 2.33 -7.95
N ASP A 23 -13.86 1.95 -8.86
CA ASP A 23 -13.84 0.61 -9.49
C ASP A 23 -12.57 -0.15 -9.07
N CYS A 24 -12.69 -0.95 -8.00
CA CYS A 24 -11.59 -1.78 -7.51
C CYS A 24 -11.41 -3.08 -8.33
N ASN A 25 -11.99 -3.17 -9.50
CA ASN A 25 -11.80 -4.31 -10.40
C ASN A 25 -11.02 -3.93 -11.67
N ASN A 26 -11.47 -2.92 -12.41
CA ASN A 26 -10.84 -2.50 -13.66
C ASN A 26 -10.84 -0.97 -13.83
N GLY A 27 -10.43 -0.23 -12.81
CA GLY A 27 -10.45 1.22 -12.83
C GLY A 27 -9.71 1.82 -11.67
N TYR A 28 -10.02 3.07 -11.36
CA TYR A 28 -9.48 3.77 -10.20
C TYR A 28 -10.43 3.60 -9.02
N GLY A 29 -9.88 3.18 -7.87
CA GLY A 29 -10.70 2.96 -6.68
C GLY A 29 -9.93 3.06 -5.38
N THR A 30 -10.68 2.94 -4.29
CA THR A 30 -10.17 2.90 -2.92
C THR A 30 -10.57 1.58 -2.28
N TYR A 31 -9.58 0.85 -1.77
CA TYR A 31 -9.77 -0.42 -1.08
C TYR A 31 -9.19 -0.37 0.33
N ILE A 32 -9.92 -0.86 1.32
CA ILE A 32 -9.46 -0.98 2.70
C ILE A 32 -9.48 -2.45 3.11
N TRP A 33 -8.37 -2.93 3.68
CA TRP A 33 -8.28 -4.29 4.24
C TRP A 33 -8.84 -4.33 5.65
N PHE A 34 -9.69 -5.34 5.91
CA PHE A 34 -10.28 -5.60 7.22
C PHE A 34 -9.92 -7.00 7.70
N ASN A 35 -10.20 -7.25 8.99
CA ASN A 35 -9.92 -8.53 9.63
C ASN A 35 -10.69 -9.67 8.92
N GLY A 36 -9.94 -10.63 8.37
CA GLY A 36 -10.51 -11.75 7.60
C GLY A 36 -10.30 -11.67 6.10
N ASP A 37 -9.73 -10.60 5.56
CA ASP A 37 -9.28 -10.58 4.18
C ASP A 37 -8.16 -11.60 3.97
N THR A 38 -8.38 -12.49 3.00
CA THR A 38 -7.47 -13.62 2.72
C THR A 38 -6.30 -13.23 1.82
N ASP A 39 -5.79 -12.02 1.96
CA ASP A 39 -4.63 -11.62 1.16
C ASP A 39 -3.35 -12.20 1.76
N THR A 40 -2.76 -13.17 1.05
CA THR A 40 -1.52 -13.85 1.45
C THR A 40 -0.26 -12.98 1.34
N ARG A 41 -0.39 -11.75 0.84
CA ARG A 41 0.74 -10.81 0.60
C ARG A 41 1.16 -10.02 1.83
N GLY A 42 0.48 -10.22 2.95
CA GLY A 42 0.82 -9.59 4.23
C GLY A 42 0.19 -8.21 4.46
N TRP A 43 -0.86 -7.87 3.69
CA TRP A 43 -1.71 -6.71 4.00
C TRP A 43 -2.46 -6.98 5.29
N VAL A 44 -2.59 -5.96 6.13
CA VAL A 44 -3.23 -6.09 7.44
C VAL A 44 -4.45 -5.20 7.53
N GLU A 45 -5.33 -5.54 8.44
CA GLU A 45 -6.49 -4.71 8.77
C GLU A 45 -6.08 -3.25 9.00
N GLY A 46 -6.73 -2.33 8.27
CA GLY A 46 -6.47 -0.90 8.31
C GLY A 46 -5.45 -0.39 7.30
N ASP A 47 -4.83 -1.26 6.49
CA ASP A 47 -4.13 -0.85 5.30
C ASP A 47 -5.14 -0.32 4.26
N LYS A 48 -4.77 0.72 3.52
CA LYS A 48 -5.63 1.34 2.49
C LYS A 48 -4.85 1.58 1.20
N TYR A 49 -5.42 1.14 0.09
CA TYR A 49 -4.90 1.45 -1.25
C TYR A 49 -5.84 2.41 -1.98
N VAL A 50 -5.25 3.38 -2.65
CA VAL A 50 -5.93 4.32 -3.54
C VAL A 50 -5.18 4.33 -4.87
N GLY A 51 -5.80 3.88 -5.93
CA GLY A 51 -5.11 3.78 -7.22
C GLY A 51 -5.83 2.93 -8.26
N MET A 52 -5.08 2.56 -9.28
CA MET A 52 -5.58 1.75 -10.38
C MET A 52 -5.67 0.27 -10.01
N PHE A 53 -6.73 -0.36 -10.50
CA PHE A 53 -6.96 -1.80 -10.42
C PHE A 53 -7.06 -2.40 -11.81
N LEU A 54 -6.61 -3.64 -11.94
CA LEU A 54 -6.81 -4.50 -13.10
C LEU A 54 -7.12 -5.91 -12.62
N ASN A 55 -8.26 -6.44 -13.06
CA ASN A 55 -8.76 -7.76 -12.63
C ASN A 55 -8.75 -7.93 -11.09
N GLY A 56 -9.21 -6.91 -10.36
CA GLY A 56 -9.29 -6.92 -8.90
C GLY A 56 -7.96 -6.84 -8.17
N LYS A 57 -6.87 -6.50 -8.86
CA LYS A 57 -5.53 -6.37 -8.29
C LYS A 57 -4.99 -4.97 -8.46
N MET A 58 -4.25 -4.46 -7.46
CA MET A 58 -3.51 -3.21 -7.59
C MET A 58 -2.62 -3.26 -8.84
N HIS A 59 -2.73 -2.25 -9.69
CA HIS A 59 -2.00 -2.18 -10.95
C HIS A 59 -1.74 -0.73 -11.34
N GLY A 60 -0.69 -0.48 -12.17
CA GLY A 60 -0.36 0.90 -12.56
C GLY A 60 0.06 1.76 -11.38
N GLN A 61 -0.38 3.01 -11.33
CA GLN A 61 -0.02 3.94 -10.26
C GLN A 61 -1.01 3.90 -9.10
N GLY A 62 -0.49 4.01 -7.88
CA GLY A 62 -1.33 4.07 -6.69
C GLY A 62 -0.56 4.45 -5.43
N ILE A 63 -1.32 4.68 -4.38
CA ILE A 63 -0.80 5.01 -3.05
C ILE A 63 -1.32 3.95 -2.07
N LEU A 64 -0.40 3.36 -1.33
CA LEU A 64 -0.71 2.41 -0.27
C LEU A 64 -0.36 3.02 1.08
N TYR A 65 -1.34 3.19 1.91
CA TYR A 65 -1.23 3.65 3.29
C TYR A 65 -1.21 2.44 4.19
N PHE A 66 -0.10 2.23 4.90
CA PHE A 66 0.01 1.15 5.87
C PHE A 66 -0.52 1.61 7.24
N LYS A 67 -1.20 0.72 7.93
CA LYS A 67 -1.69 0.95 9.31
C LYS A 67 -0.58 1.43 10.26
N ASN A 68 0.66 0.98 10.04
CA ASN A 68 1.82 1.37 10.84
C ASN A 68 2.29 2.81 10.60
N GLY A 69 1.67 3.56 9.68
CA GLY A 69 1.99 4.93 9.33
C GLY A 69 2.98 5.11 8.18
N ASN A 70 3.47 4.04 7.59
CA ASN A 70 4.26 4.12 6.36
C ASN A 70 3.34 4.41 5.16
N ILE A 71 3.91 5.01 4.10
CA ILE A 71 3.17 5.30 2.86
C ILE A 71 4.05 4.90 1.68
N TYR A 72 3.50 4.11 0.78
CA TYR A 72 4.11 3.85 -0.52
C TYR A 72 3.31 4.58 -1.61
N ASN A 73 4.01 5.31 -2.47
CA ASN A 73 3.44 5.95 -3.66
C ASN A 73 4.27 5.53 -4.87
N GLY A 74 3.68 4.83 -5.79
CA GLY A 74 4.42 4.33 -6.95
C GLY A 74 3.67 3.31 -7.80
N SER A 75 4.45 2.55 -8.55
CA SER A 75 3.94 1.57 -9.51
C SER A 75 3.61 0.23 -8.84
N PHE A 76 2.54 -0.39 -9.33
CA PHE A 76 2.09 -1.73 -8.97
C PHE A 76 1.93 -2.59 -10.22
N HIS A 77 2.16 -3.87 -10.07
CA HIS A 77 1.90 -4.89 -11.07
C HIS A 77 1.35 -6.16 -10.43
N ASN A 78 0.17 -6.57 -10.87
CA ASN A 78 -0.53 -7.77 -10.36
C ASN A 78 -0.59 -7.83 -8.83
N GLY A 79 -0.89 -6.70 -8.18
CA GLY A 79 -1.06 -6.60 -6.74
C GLY A 79 0.22 -6.41 -5.94
N SER A 80 1.39 -6.32 -6.56
CA SER A 80 2.68 -6.12 -5.89
C SER A 80 3.31 -4.79 -6.30
N LYS A 81 4.06 -4.16 -5.38
CA LYS A 81 4.91 -3.01 -5.72
C LYS A 81 5.95 -3.47 -6.74
N SER A 82 5.98 -2.82 -7.90
CA SER A 82 6.87 -3.18 -9.00
C SER A 82 7.13 -1.96 -9.88
N GLY A 83 8.39 -1.64 -10.13
CA GLY A 83 8.81 -0.41 -10.79
C GLY A 83 9.19 0.69 -9.81
N TYR A 84 9.21 1.92 -10.26
CA TYR A 84 9.66 3.05 -9.46
C TYR A 84 8.59 3.48 -8.43
N GLY A 85 9.05 3.83 -7.24
CA GLY A 85 8.18 4.31 -6.17
C GLY A 85 8.94 5.00 -5.04
N SER A 86 8.16 5.64 -4.19
CA SER A 86 8.57 6.31 -2.96
C SER A 86 7.97 5.58 -1.77
N LEU A 87 8.80 5.15 -0.83
CA LEU A 87 8.36 4.63 0.46
C LEU A 87 8.75 5.61 1.55
N ILE A 88 7.75 6.20 2.18
CA ILE A 88 7.88 7.14 3.28
C ILE A 88 7.64 6.36 4.57
N TYR A 89 8.61 6.37 5.47
CA TYR A 89 8.51 5.73 6.76
C TYR A 89 7.87 6.66 7.80
N LYS A 90 7.22 6.10 8.78
CA LYS A 90 6.62 6.84 9.89
C LYS A 90 7.61 7.76 10.61
N ASN A 91 8.89 7.39 10.67
CA ASN A 91 9.97 8.18 11.28
C ASN A 91 10.44 9.36 10.42
N GLY A 92 9.87 9.56 9.21
CA GLY A 92 10.21 10.65 8.29
C GLY A 92 11.28 10.30 7.26
N GLU A 93 11.95 9.16 7.36
CA GLU A 93 12.86 8.69 6.32
C GLU A 93 12.09 8.36 5.04
N LYS A 94 12.77 8.46 3.88
CA LYS A 94 12.19 8.12 2.58
C LYS A 94 13.15 7.27 1.78
N TYR A 95 12.61 6.29 1.09
CA TYR A 95 13.33 5.58 0.03
C TYR A 95 12.69 5.92 -1.31
N LEU A 96 13.49 6.37 -2.25
CA LEU A 96 13.12 6.64 -3.63
C LEU A 96 13.86 5.66 -4.53
N GLY A 97 13.17 4.79 -5.23
CA GLY A 97 13.85 3.80 -6.08
C GLY A 97 12.94 2.72 -6.61
N ASN A 98 13.56 1.69 -7.16
CA ASN A 98 12.84 0.59 -7.77
C ASN A 98 12.41 -0.48 -6.76
N PHE A 99 11.29 -1.12 -7.09
CA PHE A 99 10.73 -2.27 -6.40
C PHE A 99 10.54 -3.42 -7.38
N LEU A 100 10.64 -4.63 -6.89
CA LEU A 100 10.33 -5.86 -7.61
C LEU A 100 9.67 -6.83 -6.65
N ASN A 101 8.43 -7.25 -6.98
CA ASN A 101 7.63 -8.16 -6.15
C ASN A 101 7.63 -7.75 -4.67
N ASP A 102 7.19 -6.52 -4.39
CA ASP A 102 7.09 -5.90 -3.07
C ASP A 102 8.41 -5.55 -2.37
N LYS A 103 9.55 -5.94 -2.91
CA LYS A 103 10.87 -5.73 -2.33
C LYS A 103 11.62 -4.61 -3.05
N LYS A 104 12.39 -3.82 -2.31
CA LYS A 104 13.34 -2.87 -2.91
C LYS A 104 14.32 -3.63 -3.79
N HIS A 105 14.59 -3.11 -4.99
CA HIS A 105 15.46 -3.75 -5.97
C HIS A 105 16.15 -2.70 -6.84
N GLY A 106 17.44 -2.95 -7.19
CA GLY A 106 18.21 -1.99 -7.97
C GLY A 106 18.70 -0.80 -7.17
N THR A 107 18.95 0.30 -7.84
CA THR A 107 19.44 1.54 -7.23
C THR A 107 18.30 2.39 -6.68
N GLY A 108 18.60 3.18 -5.66
CA GLY A 108 17.69 4.14 -5.08
C GLY A 108 18.41 5.17 -4.23
N ILE A 109 17.66 6.07 -3.65
CA ILE A 109 18.12 7.10 -2.73
C ILE A 109 17.39 6.90 -1.40
N LEU A 110 18.14 6.83 -0.32
CA LEU A 110 17.61 6.88 1.03
C LEU A 110 17.81 8.30 1.56
N ILE A 111 16.70 8.96 1.90
CA ILE A 111 16.69 10.29 2.51
C ILE A 111 16.38 10.10 3.99
N THR A 112 17.31 10.53 4.83
CA THR A 112 17.14 10.45 6.29
C THR A 112 16.17 11.53 6.78
N ASN A 113 15.72 11.42 8.03
CA ASN A 113 14.79 12.38 8.62
C ASN A 113 15.39 13.79 8.81
N ASN A 114 16.71 13.94 8.76
CA ASN A 114 17.40 15.24 8.74
C ASN A 114 17.69 15.76 7.33
N GLY A 115 17.24 15.05 6.28
CA GLY A 115 17.37 15.44 4.88
C GLY A 115 18.66 15.01 4.19
N GLU A 116 19.49 14.20 4.82
CA GLU A 116 20.69 13.65 4.20
C GLU A 116 20.33 12.60 3.15
N GLU A 117 20.88 12.71 1.94
CA GLU A 117 20.65 11.81 0.83
C GLU A 117 21.80 10.82 0.67
N ASN A 118 21.48 9.54 0.63
CA ASN A 118 22.43 8.45 0.48
C ASN A 118 22.05 7.57 -0.70
N ASN A 119 22.93 7.41 -1.68
CA ASN A 119 22.77 6.41 -2.73
C ASN A 119 22.82 5.01 -2.13
N ILE A 120 21.91 4.17 -2.56
CA ILE A 120 21.73 2.84 -1.98
C ILE A 120 21.39 1.83 -3.07
N ARG A 121 21.84 0.60 -2.90
CA ARG A 121 21.54 -0.49 -3.82
C ARG A 121 20.90 -1.65 -3.06
N TYR A 122 19.87 -2.22 -3.65
CA TYR A 122 19.17 -3.39 -3.13
C TYR A 122 19.10 -4.50 -4.17
N LYS A 123 19.09 -5.75 -3.70
CA LYS A 123 18.75 -6.93 -4.48
C LYS A 123 17.75 -7.76 -3.68
N PHE A 124 16.50 -7.83 -4.15
CA PHE A 124 15.39 -8.51 -3.48
C PHE A 124 15.21 -8.12 -2.00
N GLY A 125 15.32 -6.82 -1.70
CA GLY A 125 15.15 -6.28 -0.35
C GLY A 125 16.41 -6.28 0.52
N VAL A 126 17.49 -6.90 0.08
CA VAL A 126 18.78 -6.91 0.80
C VAL A 126 19.62 -5.71 0.35
N LYS A 127 20.12 -4.94 1.31
CA LYS A 127 21.00 -3.78 1.07
C LYS A 127 22.41 -4.24 0.73
N PHE A 128 22.98 -3.66 -0.32
CA PHE A 128 24.40 -3.85 -0.68
C PHE A 128 25.21 -2.61 -0.35
N LYS A 129 26.45 -2.82 0.10
CA LYS A 129 27.48 -1.78 0.14
C LYS A 129 28.21 -1.76 -1.18
N ASP A 130 28.62 -0.56 -1.64
CA ASP A 130 29.28 -0.37 -2.95
C ASP A 130 30.59 -1.14 -3.15
N ASN A 131 31.13 -1.76 -2.10
CA ASN A 131 32.40 -2.49 -2.12
C ASN A 131 32.24 -4.02 -2.20
N GLU A 132 31.02 -4.54 -2.23
CA GLU A 132 30.79 -5.99 -2.41
C GLU A 132 30.56 -6.29 -3.90
N LEU A 133 31.67 -6.47 -4.62
CA LEU A 133 31.67 -7.04 -5.96
C LEU A 133 31.35 -8.55 -5.85
N PHE A 134 30.46 -8.99 -6.71
CA PHE A 134 30.06 -10.39 -6.88
C PHE A 134 31.21 -11.25 -7.41
#